data_882344a7baa8a76e726dbfea13fc36d7
#
_entry.id   882344a7baa8a76e726dbfea13fc36d7
#
_cell.length_a   1.000
_cell.length_b   1.000
_cell.length_c   1.000
_cell.angle_alpha   90.00
_cell.angle_beta   90.00
_cell.angle_gamma   90.00
#
_symmetry.space_group_name_H-M   'P 1'
#
loop_
_entity.id
_entity.type
_entity.pdbx_description
1 polymer ?
#
loop_
_entity_poly.entity_id
_entity_poly.type
_entity_poly.pdbx_seq_one_letter_code
_entity_poly.pdbx_strand_id
1 'polypeptide(L)'
;MIPLSDGIPSRRFPVVNIALIAANFAVFLFFELPNGEAAVNQASFYPCDVDNACHSALPWGVAWITAMFMHAGWDHILGNMLFLAIFGNNVEDAFGRLGYLVFDFAGGFAAMMLQTGITLLFGTAADAQIPNLGASGAIAAVLGAYIVLYPKSRIRTLLVWFPISIPAWVYLGGWFLYQFFEGKYALLHPSNERGSGVAFFAHVGGFIFGAIVARILLAAGRITPTETQRAAYR
;
A
#
# COMPACT_ATOMS: atom_id res chain seq x y z
N MET A 1 1.79 14.96 7.35
CA MET A 1 0.64 15.53 6.60
C MET A 1 -0.42 14.45 6.45
N ILE A 2 -1.64 14.69 6.95
CA ILE A 2 -2.73 13.70 6.97
C ILE A 2 -3.72 14.06 5.86
N PRO A 3 -4.01 13.19 4.88
CA PRO A 3 -5.02 13.46 3.85
C PRO A 3 -6.41 13.40 4.47
N LEU A 4 -7.28 14.33 4.07
CA LEU A 4 -8.66 14.40 4.55
C LEU A 4 -9.67 14.03 3.45
N SER A 5 -9.38 14.40 2.20
CA SER A 5 -10.17 14.04 1.02
C SER A 5 -9.40 14.39 -0.26
N ASP A 6 -9.77 13.75 -1.35
CA ASP A 6 -9.20 14.04 -2.68
C ASP A 6 -10.05 14.98 -3.54
N GLY A 7 -11.22 15.40 -3.00
CA GLY A 7 -12.14 16.32 -3.68
C GLY A 7 -12.89 15.73 -4.88
N ILE A 8 -12.74 14.43 -5.16
CA ILE A 8 -13.37 13.74 -6.29
C ILE A 8 -14.48 12.81 -5.78
N PRO A 9 -15.76 13.05 -6.12
CA PRO A 9 -16.82 12.15 -5.70
C PRO A 9 -16.78 10.83 -6.48
N SER A 10 -16.97 9.72 -5.79
CA SER A 10 -17.17 8.41 -6.43
C SER A 10 -18.46 8.40 -7.24
N ARG A 11 -18.44 7.79 -8.42
CA ARG A 11 -19.64 7.60 -9.28
C ARG A 11 -20.48 6.43 -8.84
N ARG A 12 -19.81 5.39 -8.31
CA ARG A 12 -20.44 4.16 -7.86
C ARG A 12 -20.07 3.93 -6.40
N PHE A 13 -20.94 3.23 -5.70
CA PHE A 13 -20.62 2.77 -4.36
C PHE A 13 -19.41 1.81 -4.41
N PRO A 14 -18.29 2.10 -3.71
CA PRO A 14 -17.03 1.36 -3.82
C PRO A 14 -17.07 0.08 -2.98
N VAL A 15 -17.78 -0.94 -3.48
CA VAL A 15 -18.07 -2.17 -2.74
C VAL A 15 -16.82 -2.93 -2.37
N VAL A 16 -15.87 -3.07 -3.31
CA VAL A 16 -14.65 -3.85 -3.08
C VAL A 16 -13.72 -3.11 -2.13
N ASN A 17 -13.57 -1.80 -2.31
CA ASN A 17 -12.75 -0.99 -1.42
C ASN A 17 -13.26 -1.03 0.03
N ILE A 18 -14.58 -0.91 0.22
CA ILE A 18 -15.19 -1.03 1.55
C ILE A 18 -15.04 -2.45 2.11
N ALA A 19 -15.18 -3.49 1.27
CA ALA A 19 -14.99 -4.87 1.70
C ALA A 19 -13.55 -5.15 2.14
N LEU A 20 -12.54 -4.61 1.41
CA LEU A 20 -11.14 -4.70 1.82
C LEU A 20 -10.87 -3.99 3.14
N ILE A 21 -11.40 -2.78 3.34
CA ILE A 21 -11.31 -2.05 4.61
C ILE A 21 -11.94 -2.87 5.74
N ALA A 22 -13.16 -3.39 5.53
CA ALA A 22 -13.87 -4.19 6.53
C ALA A 22 -13.13 -5.49 6.87
N ALA A 23 -12.54 -6.17 5.87
CA ALA A 23 -11.74 -7.38 6.06
C ALA A 23 -10.48 -7.09 6.90
N ASN A 24 -9.77 -5.99 6.61
CA ASN A 24 -8.60 -5.58 7.40
C ASN A 24 -8.97 -5.30 8.86
N PHE A 25 -10.06 -4.55 9.11
CA PHE A 25 -10.54 -4.35 10.48
C PHE A 25 -11.00 -5.65 11.14
N ALA A 26 -11.65 -6.56 10.40
CA ALA A 26 -12.09 -7.84 10.97
C ALA A 26 -10.88 -8.69 11.39
N VAL A 27 -9.84 -8.80 10.55
CA VAL A 27 -8.60 -9.52 10.92
C VAL A 27 -7.95 -8.85 12.13
N PHE A 28 -7.81 -7.54 12.13
CA PHE A 28 -7.20 -6.81 13.23
C PHE A 28 -7.94 -7.02 14.55
N LEU A 29 -9.27 -6.84 14.57
CA LEU A 29 -10.07 -6.90 15.79
C LEU A 29 -10.26 -8.32 16.33
N PHE A 30 -10.45 -9.30 15.43
CA PHE A 30 -10.84 -10.67 15.83
C PHE A 30 -9.68 -11.67 15.82
N PHE A 31 -8.57 -11.36 15.15
CA PHE A 31 -7.41 -12.23 15.10
C PHE A 31 -6.16 -11.60 15.71
N GLU A 32 -5.76 -10.37 15.34
CA GLU A 32 -4.51 -9.78 15.83
C GLU A 32 -4.61 -9.29 17.28
N LEU A 33 -5.64 -8.49 17.63
CA LEU A 33 -5.77 -7.95 18.98
C LEU A 33 -5.83 -9.04 20.06
N PRO A 34 -6.60 -10.16 19.89
CA PRO A 34 -6.65 -11.21 20.89
C PRO A 34 -5.36 -12.02 20.99
N ASN A 35 -4.57 -12.14 19.92
CA ASN A 35 -3.41 -13.04 19.86
C ASN A 35 -2.04 -12.31 19.87
N GLY A 36 -2.01 -11.00 19.67
CA GLY A 36 -0.80 -10.17 19.76
C GLY A 36 0.34 -10.68 18.87
N GLU A 37 1.54 -10.83 19.44
CA GLU A 37 2.73 -11.30 18.72
C GLU A 37 2.56 -12.69 18.10
N ALA A 38 1.75 -13.56 18.67
CA ALA A 38 1.49 -14.88 18.11
C ALA A 38 0.78 -14.79 16.76
N ALA A 39 -0.16 -13.85 16.58
CA ALA A 39 -0.80 -13.60 15.31
C ALA A 39 0.20 -13.12 14.25
N VAL A 40 1.09 -12.18 14.61
CA VAL A 40 2.16 -11.70 13.73
C VAL A 40 3.06 -12.84 13.29
N ASN A 41 3.55 -13.66 14.21
CA ASN A 41 4.41 -14.80 13.91
C ASN A 41 3.72 -15.86 13.05
N GLN A 42 2.40 -16.01 13.19
CA GLN A 42 1.62 -17.02 12.46
C GLN A 42 1.26 -16.59 11.03
N ALA A 43 0.97 -15.31 10.79
CA ALA A 43 0.30 -14.87 9.57
C ALA A 43 1.09 -13.84 8.75
N SER A 44 2.25 -13.37 9.22
CA SER A 44 3.14 -12.47 8.49
C SER A 44 4.00 -13.22 7.49
N PHE A 45 4.55 -12.48 6.53
CA PHE A 45 5.48 -12.99 5.54
C PHE A 45 6.92 -12.67 5.95
N TYR A 46 7.82 -13.65 5.81
CA TYR A 46 9.24 -13.49 6.10
C TYR A 46 10.07 -13.67 4.82
N PRO A 47 10.95 -12.71 4.45
CA PRO A 47 11.82 -12.85 3.29
C PRO A 47 12.64 -14.14 3.26
N CYS A 48 13.13 -14.60 4.43
CA CYS A 48 13.93 -15.82 4.57
C CYS A 48 13.18 -17.13 4.25
N ASP A 49 11.84 -17.10 4.13
CA ASP A 49 11.08 -18.29 3.71
C ASP A 49 11.25 -18.58 2.22
N VAL A 50 11.60 -17.59 1.41
CA VAL A 50 11.72 -17.74 -0.04
C VAL A 50 12.93 -18.58 -0.42
N ASP A 51 14.02 -18.46 0.35
CA ASP A 51 15.26 -19.22 0.16
C ASP A 51 15.41 -20.39 1.15
N ASN A 52 14.36 -20.69 1.91
CA ASN A 52 14.32 -21.73 2.95
C ASN A 52 15.34 -21.53 4.09
N ALA A 53 15.77 -20.30 4.33
CA ALA A 53 16.68 -19.96 5.42
C ALA A 53 16.00 -19.87 6.79
N CYS A 54 14.68 -19.85 6.82
CA CYS A 54 13.85 -19.94 8.03
C CYS A 54 12.59 -20.76 7.77
N HIS A 55 11.80 -21.03 8.82
CA HIS A 55 10.54 -21.75 8.73
C HIS A 55 9.45 -20.94 9.43
N SER A 56 8.61 -20.27 8.67
CA SER A 56 7.40 -19.63 9.17
C SER A 56 6.25 -20.64 9.34
N ALA A 57 5.20 -20.21 10.04
CA ALA A 57 4.03 -21.06 10.30
C ALA A 57 3.23 -21.40 9.03
N LEU A 58 3.32 -20.59 7.99
CA LEU A 58 2.60 -20.75 6.72
C LEU A 58 3.59 -20.84 5.55
N PRO A 59 3.27 -21.62 4.50
CA PRO A 59 4.02 -21.55 3.25
C PRO A 59 4.05 -20.11 2.71
N TRP A 60 5.19 -19.67 2.19
CA TRP A 60 5.41 -18.28 1.77
C TRP A 60 4.32 -17.73 0.83
N GLY A 61 3.77 -18.55 -0.08
CA GLY A 61 2.72 -18.15 -0.99
C GLY A 61 1.35 -17.88 -0.32
N VAL A 62 1.10 -18.51 0.86
CA VAL A 62 -0.06 -18.25 1.71
C VAL A 62 0.24 -17.05 2.62
N ALA A 63 1.41 -17.04 3.23
CA ALA A 63 1.86 -15.98 4.12
C ALA A 63 1.85 -14.60 3.43
N TRP A 64 2.16 -14.55 2.15
CA TRP A 64 2.05 -13.34 1.36
C TRP A 64 0.63 -12.75 1.36
N ILE A 65 -0.41 -13.59 1.17
CA ILE A 65 -1.80 -13.13 1.16
C ILE A 65 -2.25 -12.72 2.55
N THR A 66 -1.96 -13.53 3.58
CA THR A 66 -2.36 -13.23 4.95
C THR A 66 -1.70 -11.96 5.47
N ALA A 67 -0.41 -11.77 5.17
CA ALA A 67 0.34 -10.59 5.56
C ALA A 67 -0.27 -9.27 5.08
N MET A 68 -0.96 -9.27 3.93
CA MET A 68 -1.64 -8.07 3.43
C MET A 68 -2.78 -7.58 4.33
N PHE A 69 -3.30 -8.43 5.21
CA PHE A 69 -4.38 -8.10 6.14
C PHE A 69 -3.90 -7.89 7.58
N MET A 70 -2.61 -8.14 7.85
CA MET A 70 -2.00 -8.00 9.17
C MET A 70 -1.51 -6.58 9.43
N HIS A 71 -1.58 -6.12 10.68
CA HIS A 71 -1.15 -4.76 11.06
C HIS A 71 -0.46 -4.74 12.42
N ALA A 72 0.65 -4.00 12.53
CA ALA A 72 1.46 -3.94 13.74
C ALA A 72 0.81 -3.16 14.90
N GLY A 73 -0.33 -2.53 14.70
CA GLY A 73 -1.04 -1.76 15.73
C GLY A 73 -2.03 -0.75 15.15
N TRP A 74 -2.68 0.00 16.05
CA TRP A 74 -3.75 0.94 15.68
C TRP A 74 -3.32 2.01 14.69
N ASP A 75 -2.16 2.62 14.88
CA ASP A 75 -1.68 3.69 13.99
C ASP A 75 -1.45 3.16 12.56
N HIS A 76 -0.96 1.92 12.47
CA HIS A 76 -0.71 1.26 11.19
C HIS A 76 -2.02 0.97 10.45
N ILE A 77 -3.00 0.33 11.09
CA ILE A 77 -4.28 0.03 10.42
C ILE A 77 -5.07 1.30 10.11
N LEU A 78 -5.15 2.25 11.03
CA LEU A 78 -5.89 3.51 10.79
C LEU A 78 -5.27 4.32 9.65
N GLY A 79 -3.94 4.38 9.58
CA GLY A 79 -3.23 5.01 8.48
C GLY A 79 -3.55 4.35 7.14
N ASN A 80 -3.42 3.02 7.06
CA ASN A 80 -3.72 2.25 5.86
C ASN A 80 -5.18 2.44 5.40
N MET A 81 -6.13 2.28 6.31
CA MET A 81 -7.55 2.38 5.96
C MET A 81 -7.96 3.80 5.58
N LEU A 82 -7.33 4.83 6.16
CA LEU A 82 -7.53 6.21 5.75
C LEU A 82 -7.12 6.44 4.28
N PHE A 83 -5.92 5.99 3.90
CA PHE A 83 -5.46 6.12 2.52
C PHE A 83 -6.31 5.31 1.55
N LEU A 84 -6.66 4.08 1.91
CA LEU A 84 -7.52 3.23 1.09
C LEU A 84 -8.92 3.84 0.92
N ALA A 85 -9.51 4.41 1.97
CA ALA A 85 -10.81 5.06 1.92
C ALA A 85 -10.82 6.31 1.02
N ILE A 86 -9.73 7.09 1.00
CA ILE A 86 -9.66 8.34 0.22
C ILE A 86 -9.36 8.06 -1.26
N PHE A 87 -8.41 7.17 -1.55
CA PHE A 87 -7.89 7.00 -2.90
C PHE A 87 -8.46 5.77 -3.62
N GLY A 88 -8.81 4.70 -2.86
CA GLY A 88 -9.26 3.43 -3.41
C GLY A 88 -10.59 3.51 -4.14
N ASN A 89 -11.52 4.32 -3.66
CA ASN A 89 -12.84 4.50 -4.27
C ASN A 89 -12.75 4.98 -5.73
N ASN A 90 -11.88 5.94 -6.03
CA ASN A 90 -11.72 6.49 -7.38
C ASN A 90 -10.95 5.53 -8.31
N VAL A 91 -10.04 4.73 -7.76
CA VAL A 91 -9.35 3.68 -8.51
C VAL A 91 -10.31 2.51 -8.80
N GLU A 92 -11.16 2.12 -7.85
CA GLU A 92 -12.23 1.12 -8.10
C GLU A 92 -13.19 1.59 -9.19
N ASP A 93 -13.59 2.87 -9.18
CA ASP A 93 -14.44 3.44 -10.23
C ASP A 93 -13.81 3.34 -11.62
N ALA A 94 -12.51 3.53 -11.73
CA ALA A 94 -11.79 3.48 -13.00
C ALA A 94 -11.54 2.05 -13.50
N PHE A 95 -11.18 1.12 -12.60
CA PHE A 95 -10.83 -0.26 -12.91
C PHE A 95 -12.05 -1.19 -12.97
N GLY A 96 -13.16 -0.79 -12.34
CA GLY A 96 -14.29 -1.67 -12.04
C GLY A 96 -13.99 -2.64 -10.89
N ARG A 97 -15.03 -3.21 -10.28
CA ARG A 97 -14.92 -4.01 -9.05
C ARG A 97 -13.93 -5.17 -9.14
N LEU A 98 -14.10 -6.05 -10.14
CA LEU A 98 -13.21 -7.20 -10.29
C LEU A 98 -11.79 -6.78 -10.68
N GLY A 99 -11.66 -5.80 -11.59
CA GLY A 99 -10.37 -5.26 -11.98
C GLY A 99 -9.62 -4.64 -10.81
N TYR A 100 -10.31 -3.91 -9.96
CA TYR A 100 -9.75 -3.32 -8.74
C TYR A 100 -9.28 -4.38 -7.73
N LEU A 101 -10.09 -5.42 -7.48
CA LEU A 101 -9.71 -6.52 -6.58
C LEU A 101 -8.43 -7.23 -7.06
N VAL A 102 -8.39 -7.60 -8.33
CA VAL A 102 -7.20 -8.24 -8.93
C VAL A 102 -5.99 -7.31 -8.89
N PHE A 103 -6.20 -6.02 -9.17
CA PHE A 103 -5.16 -5.01 -9.15
C PHE A 103 -4.58 -4.80 -7.74
N ASP A 104 -5.41 -4.76 -6.70
CA ASP A 104 -4.98 -4.59 -5.30
C ASP A 104 -4.09 -5.76 -4.86
N PHE A 105 -4.53 -7.01 -5.08
CA PHE A 105 -3.71 -8.19 -4.75
C PHE A 105 -2.42 -8.28 -5.58
N ALA A 106 -2.48 -7.98 -6.88
CA ALA A 106 -1.30 -7.96 -7.73
C ALA A 106 -0.30 -6.86 -7.32
N GLY A 107 -0.83 -5.70 -6.89
CA GLY A 107 -0.03 -4.60 -6.35
C GLY A 107 0.67 -4.98 -5.04
N GLY A 108 -0.03 -5.64 -4.13
CA GLY A 108 0.55 -6.18 -2.90
C GLY A 108 1.64 -7.22 -3.18
N PHE A 109 1.43 -8.10 -4.16
CA PHE A 109 2.44 -9.05 -4.60
C PHE A 109 3.70 -8.38 -5.16
N ALA A 110 3.53 -7.43 -6.09
CA ALA A 110 4.65 -6.69 -6.66
C ALA A 110 5.44 -5.92 -5.60
N ALA A 111 4.73 -5.33 -4.63
CA ALA A 111 5.33 -4.67 -3.47
C ALA A 111 6.20 -5.62 -2.65
N MET A 112 5.65 -6.78 -2.29
CA MET A 112 6.35 -7.79 -1.50
C MET A 112 7.54 -8.37 -2.26
N MET A 113 7.40 -8.61 -3.56
CA MET A 113 8.53 -9.09 -4.39
C MET A 113 9.71 -8.11 -4.38
N LEU A 114 9.45 -6.80 -4.53
CA LEU A 114 10.53 -5.82 -4.49
C LEU A 114 11.17 -5.74 -3.11
N GLN A 115 10.39 -5.70 -2.05
CA GLN A 115 10.90 -5.68 -0.67
C GLN A 115 11.77 -6.90 -0.40
N THR A 116 11.26 -8.09 -0.71
CA THR A 116 11.98 -9.36 -0.52
C THR A 116 13.27 -9.40 -1.33
N GLY A 117 13.21 -9.03 -2.62
CA GLY A 117 14.39 -9.00 -3.47
C GLY A 117 15.47 -8.06 -2.94
N ILE A 118 15.11 -6.86 -2.49
CA ILE A 118 16.06 -5.91 -1.90
C ILE A 118 16.62 -6.46 -0.58
N THR A 119 15.77 -7.03 0.28
CA THR A 119 16.22 -7.61 1.56
C THR A 119 17.18 -8.75 1.37
N LEU A 120 16.90 -9.69 0.46
CA LEU A 120 17.76 -10.88 0.24
C LEU A 120 19.05 -10.54 -0.52
N LEU A 121 19.06 -9.52 -1.39
CA LEU A 121 20.23 -9.16 -2.18
C LEU A 121 21.16 -8.17 -1.47
N PHE A 122 20.64 -7.30 -0.64
CA PHE A 122 21.39 -6.17 -0.07
C PHE A 122 21.25 -6.04 1.44
N GLY A 123 20.30 -6.73 2.08
CA GLY A 123 20.11 -6.75 3.52
C GLY A 123 20.98 -7.79 4.22
N THR A 124 20.84 -7.88 5.53
CA THR A 124 21.48 -8.90 6.38
C THR A 124 20.55 -10.09 6.60
N ALA A 125 21.10 -11.20 7.11
CA ALA A 125 20.27 -12.35 7.52
C ALA A 125 19.25 -12.00 8.62
N ALA A 126 19.56 -11.02 9.47
CA ALA A 126 18.64 -10.50 10.48
C ALA A 126 17.48 -9.72 9.84
N ASP A 127 17.74 -8.92 8.79
CA ASP A 127 16.70 -8.19 8.06
C ASP A 127 15.72 -9.16 7.36
N ALA A 128 16.22 -10.31 6.87
CA ALA A 128 15.39 -11.33 6.23
C ALA A 128 14.44 -12.03 7.22
N GLN A 129 14.71 -11.96 8.53
CA GLN A 129 13.86 -12.49 9.59
C GLN A 129 12.86 -11.48 10.15
N ILE A 130 12.84 -10.25 9.65
CA ILE A 130 11.85 -9.25 10.04
C ILE A 130 10.53 -9.54 9.31
N PRO A 131 9.40 -9.71 10.04
CA PRO A 131 8.11 -9.94 9.40
C PRO A 131 7.67 -8.76 8.55
N ASN A 132 7.31 -9.02 7.31
CA ASN A 132 6.64 -8.07 6.44
C ASN A 132 5.13 -8.26 6.57
N LEU A 133 4.41 -7.19 6.86
CA LEU A 133 2.96 -7.19 7.06
C LEU A 133 2.35 -5.82 6.73
N GLY A 134 1.08 -5.81 6.38
CA GLY A 134 0.32 -4.61 6.10
C GLY A 134 -0.24 -4.53 4.68
N ALA A 135 -1.40 -3.91 4.56
CA ALA A 135 -2.02 -3.59 3.27
C ALA A 135 -1.25 -2.52 2.48
N SER A 136 -0.25 -1.89 3.08
CA SER A 136 0.38 -0.65 2.57
C SER A 136 1.07 -0.81 1.22
N GLY A 137 1.57 -2.01 0.90
CA GLY A 137 2.14 -2.30 -0.43
C GLY A 137 1.09 -2.24 -1.54
N ALA A 138 -0.09 -2.85 -1.32
CA ALA A 138 -1.24 -2.76 -2.24
C ALA A 138 -1.80 -1.33 -2.29
N ILE A 139 -1.90 -0.66 -1.15
CA ILE A 139 -2.30 0.75 -1.08
C ILE A 139 -1.32 1.64 -1.87
N ALA A 140 -0.02 1.38 -1.80
CA ALA A 140 0.96 2.09 -2.61
C ALA A 140 0.70 1.90 -4.12
N ALA A 141 0.27 0.70 -4.56
CA ALA A 141 -0.15 0.50 -5.94
C ALA A 141 -1.41 1.32 -6.29
N VAL A 142 -2.38 1.40 -5.38
CA VAL A 142 -3.55 2.29 -5.52
C VAL A 142 -3.10 3.75 -5.67
N LEU A 143 -2.16 4.23 -4.86
CA LEU A 143 -1.62 5.61 -4.97
C LEU A 143 -0.86 5.85 -6.29
N GLY A 144 -0.10 4.85 -6.75
CA GLY A 144 0.58 4.86 -8.04
C GLY A 144 -0.40 4.92 -9.23
N ALA A 145 -1.50 4.18 -9.16
CA ALA A 145 -2.57 4.29 -10.15
C ALA A 145 -3.28 5.64 -10.07
N TYR A 146 -3.57 6.11 -8.87
CA TYR A 146 -4.26 7.38 -8.64
C TYR A 146 -3.49 8.58 -9.23
N ILE A 147 -2.17 8.66 -9.03
CA ILE A 147 -1.38 9.78 -9.57
C ILE A 147 -1.38 9.83 -11.11
N VAL A 148 -1.49 8.67 -11.77
CA VAL A 148 -1.62 8.58 -13.23
C VAL A 148 -3.00 8.99 -13.70
N LEU A 149 -4.05 8.57 -13.00
CA LEU A 149 -5.44 8.83 -13.35
C LEU A 149 -5.86 10.27 -13.03
N TYR A 150 -5.40 10.80 -11.88
CA TYR A 150 -5.87 12.06 -11.29
C TYR A 150 -4.75 12.99 -10.84
N PRO A 151 -3.72 13.28 -11.68
CA PRO A 151 -2.51 14.01 -11.24
C PRO A 151 -2.80 15.43 -10.73
N LYS A 152 -3.85 16.08 -11.22
CA LYS A 152 -4.20 17.47 -10.90
C LYS A 152 -5.29 17.59 -9.82
N SER A 153 -5.85 16.47 -9.33
CA SER A 153 -6.82 16.52 -8.24
C SER A 153 -6.22 17.23 -7.02
N ARG A 154 -7.05 17.88 -6.25
CA ARG A 154 -6.59 18.60 -5.07
C ARG A 154 -6.84 17.78 -3.82
N ILE A 155 -5.75 17.28 -3.24
CA ILE A 155 -5.80 16.57 -1.97
C ILE A 155 -5.89 17.60 -0.85
N ARG A 156 -7.03 17.62 -0.16
CA ARG A 156 -7.15 18.36 1.09
C ARG A 156 -6.36 17.61 2.17
N THR A 157 -5.39 18.27 2.74
CA THR A 157 -4.51 17.67 3.74
C THR A 157 -4.37 18.59 4.95
N LEU A 158 -4.24 17.98 6.12
CA LEU A 158 -3.96 18.68 7.36
C LEU A 158 -2.43 18.84 7.51
N LEU A 159 -1.97 20.07 7.43
CA LEU A 159 -0.58 20.43 7.75
C LEU A 159 -0.56 21.02 9.16
N VAL A 160 -0.09 20.22 10.14
CA VAL A 160 -0.21 20.54 11.56
C VAL A 160 -1.69 20.78 11.94
N TRP A 161 -2.16 22.02 11.95
CA TRP A 161 -3.53 22.42 12.30
C TRP A 161 -4.27 23.11 11.15
N PHE A 162 -3.59 23.36 10.01
CA PHE A 162 -4.15 24.12 8.91
C PHE A 162 -4.53 23.18 7.74
N PRO A 163 -5.81 23.17 7.31
CA PRO A 163 -6.20 22.46 6.10
C PRO A 163 -5.67 23.21 4.87
N ILE A 164 -4.86 22.55 4.07
CA ILE A 164 -4.35 23.04 2.79
C ILE A 164 -4.76 22.10 1.66
N SER A 165 -4.77 22.61 0.43
CA SER A 165 -5.07 21.81 -0.75
C SER A 165 -3.84 21.71 -1.64
N ILE A 166 -3.36 20.50 -1.85
CA ILE A 166 -2.12 20.21 -2.60
C ILE A 166 -2.50 19.39 -3.84
N PRO A 167 -1.95 19.67 -5.04
CA PRO A 167 -2.14 18.81 -6.19
C PRO A 167 -1.66 17.37 -5.91
N ALA A 168 -2.40 16.37 -6.41
CA ALA A 168 -2.08 14.96 -6.15
C ALA A 168 -0.65 14.59 -6.56
N TRP A 169 -0.17 15.10 -7.68
CA TRP A 169 1.21 14.82 -8.12
C TRP A 169 2.28 15.34 -7.15
N VAL A 170 2.01 16.47 -6.45
CA VAL A 170 2.92 16.99 -5.42
C VAL A 170 2.84 16.13 -4.16
N TYR A 171 1.59 15.85 -3.70
CA TYR A 171 1.37 15.11 -2.47
C TYR A 171 1.90 13.67 -2.56
N LEU A 172 1.45 12.92 -3.59
CA LEU A 172 1.81 11.51 -3.77
C LEU A 172 3.25 11.34 -4.29
N GLY A 173 3.72 12.27 -5.15
CA GLY A 173 5.12 12.27 -5.59
C GLY A 173 6.09 12.55 -4.43
N GLY A 174 5.75 13.50 -3.57
CA GLY A 174 6.52 13.79 -2.35
C GLY A 174 6.51 12.60 -1.39
N TRP A 175 5.36 11.95 -1.20
CA TRP A 175 5.24 10.72 -0.40
C TRP A 175 6.11 9.59 -0.98
N PHE A 176 6.08 9.37 -2.29
CA PHE A 176 6.92 8.37 -2.96
C PHE A 176 8.42 8.64 -2.77
N LEU A 177 8.85 9.88 -2.99
CA LEU A 177 10.25 10.26 -2.79
C LEU A 177 10.70 10.05 -1.34
N TYR A 178 9.85 10.40 -0.37
CA TYR A 178 10.11 10.12 1.04
C TYR A 178 10.33 8.62 1.27
N GLN A 179 9.44 7.74 0.79
CA GLN A 179 9.60 6.29 0.92
C GLN A 179 10.90 5.78 0.30
N PHE A 180 11.25 6.30 -0.89
CA PHE A 180 12.47 5.90 -1.58
C PHE A 180 13.75 6.31 -0.81
N PHE A 181 13.80 7.54 -0.30
CA PHE A 181 14.97 8.02 0.43
C PHE A 181 15.10 7.36 1.80
N GLU A 182 14.02 7.14 2.53
CA GLU A 182 14.02 6.40 3.80
C GLU A 182 14.46 4.94 3.59
N GLY A 183 13.96 4.26 2.56
CA GLY A 183 14.40 2.91 2.22
C GLY A 183 15.88 2.85 1.88
N LYS A 184 16.37 3.80 1.07
CA LYS A 184 17.80 3.90 0.76
C LYS A 184 18.64 4.19 2.02
N TYR A 185 18.18 5.10 2.87
CA TYR A 185 18.87 5.42 4.12
C TYR A 185 18.95 4.19 5.04
N ALA A 186 17.85 3.49 5.24
CA ALA A 186 17.79 2.27 6.07
C ALA A 186 18.75 1.19 5.55
N LEU A 187 18.84 1.02 4.22
CA LEU A 187 19.73 0.05 3.60
C LEU A 187 21.23 0.41 3.79
N LEU A 188 21.57 1.71 3.75
CA LEU A 188 22.96 2.17 3.89
C LEU A 188 23.41 2.27 5.35
N HIS A 189 22.49 2.29 6.30
CA HIS A 189 22.76 2.42 7.73
C HIS A 189 22.07 1.29 8.49
N PRO A 190 22.50 0.02 8.30
CA PRO A 190 21.96 -1.08 9.08
C PRO A 190 22.29 -0.84 10.55
N SER A 191 21.33 -0.35 11.31
CA SER A 191 21.47 -0.12 12.74
C SER A 191 21.40 -1.47 13.46
N ASN A 192 22.20 -1.67 14.52
CA ASN A 192 22.08 -2.80 15.44
C ASN A 192 20.73 -2.78 16.21
N GLU A 193 20.02 -1.69 16.16
CA GLU A 193 18.63 -1.58 16.59
C GLU A 193 17.75 -2.02 15.42
N ARG A 194 16.88 -3.01 15.67
CA ARG A 194 15.89 -3.56 14.73
C ARG A 194 15.31 -2.41 13.90
N GLY A 195 15.49 -2.46 12.59
CA GLY A 195 15.09 -1.41 11.67
C GLY A 195 13.69 -0.89 11.96
N SER A 196 13.34 0.27 11.44
CA SER A 196 12.08 1.00 11.74
C SER A 196 10.78 0.19 11.58
N GLY A 197 10.88 -1.09 11.22
CA GLY A 197 9.74 -1.97 10.96
C GLY A 197 8.91 -1.59 9.72
N VAL A 198 9.34 -0.57 8.97
CA VAL A 198 8.64 -0.12 7.77
C VAL A 198 9.29 -0.72 6.52
N ALA A 199 8.49 -1.43 5.73
CA ALA A 199 8.90 -2.01 4.46
C ALA A 199 8.88 -0.95 3.34
N PHE A 200 9.83 -0.01 3.36
CA PHE A 200 9.85 1.12 2.42
C PHE A 200 9.90 0.71 0.95
N PHE A 201 10.64 -0.33 0.62
CA PHE A 201 10.72 -0.82 -0.76
C PHE A 201 9.45 -1.55 -1.20
N ALA A 202 8.64 -2.08 -0.28
CA ALA A 202 7.30 -2.54 -0.62
C ALA A 202 6.43 -1.37 -1.12
N HIS A 203 6.51 -0.22 -0.45
CA HIS A 203 5.78 0.97 -0.90
C HIS A 203 6.27 1.47 -2.27
N VAL A 204 7.59 1.49 -2.49
CA VAL A 204 8.19 1.86 -3.79
C VAL A 204 7.74 0.89 -4.88
N GLY A 205 7.80 -0.42 -4.63
CA GLY A 205 7.41 -1.47 -5.58
C GLY A 205 5.93 -1.39 -5.95
N GLY A 206 5.06 -1.29 -4.95
CA GLY A 206 3.63 -1.12 -5.16
C GLY A 206 3.32 0.13 -5.98
N PHE A 207 3.88 1.27 -5.61
CA PHE A 207 3.64 2.53 -6.30
C PHE A 207 4.06 2.49 -7.78
N ILE A 208 5.26 1.98 -8.08
CA ILE A 208 5.76 1.84 -9.45
C ILE A 208 4.87 0.88 -10.24
N PHE A 209 4.53 -0.28 -9.66
CA PHE A 209 3.62 -1.24 -10.28
C PHE A 209 2.28 -0.58 -10.63
N GLY A 210 1.67 0.10 -9.67
CA GLY A 210 0.38 0.76 -9.85
C GLY A 210 0.41 1.83 -10.94
N ALA A 211 1.45 2.66 -10.97
CA ALA A 211 1.62 3.68 -11.98
C ALA A 211 1.79 3.09 -13.39
N ILE A 212 2.60 2.04 -13.53
CA ILE A 212 2.84 1.36 -14.82
C ILE A 212 1.54 0.70 -15.31
N VAL A 213 0.88 -0.09 -14.47
CA VAL A 213 -0.36 -0.81 -14.85
C VAL A 213 -1.46 0.19 -15.23
N ALA A 214 -1.68 1.23 -14.44
CA ALA A 214 -2.65 2.26 -14.75
C ALA A 214 -2.33 2.97 -16.08
N ARG A 215 -1.06 3.28 -16.33
CA ARG A 215 -0.62 3.91 -17.59
C ARG A 215 -0.88 3.02 -18.81
N ILE A 216 -0.55 1.73 -18.70
CA ILE A 216 -0.78 0.75 -19.77
C ILE A 216 -2.28 0.59 -20.05
N LEU A 217 -3.10 0.37 -19.01
CA LEU A 217 -4.53 0.16 -19.16
C LEU A 217 -5.25 1.41 -19.67
N LEU A 218 -4.82 2.60 -19.25
CA LEU A 218 -5.32 3.88 -19.74
C LEU A 218 -4.99 4.07 -21.22
N ALA A 219 -3.75 3.79 -21.65
CA ALA A 219 -3.34 3.87 -23.03
C ALA A 219 -4.07 2.84 -23.93
N ALA A 220 -4.37 1.67 -23.39
CA ALA A 220 -5.15 0.63 -24.06
C ALA A 220 -6.68 0.89 -24.08
N GLY A 221 -7.15 1.98 -23.48
CA GLY A 221 -8.58 2.31 -23.36
C GLY A 221 -9.38 1.34 -22.49
N ARG A 222 -8.71 0.57 -21.62
CA ARG A 222 -9.35 -0.41 -20.74
C ARG A 222 -9.88 0.20 -19.45
N ILE A 223 -9.28 1.31 -19.01
CA ILE A 223 -9.76 2.11 -17.88
C ILE A 223 -9.88 3.57 -18.31
N THR A 224 -10.82 4.29 -17.71
CA THR A 224 -11.03 5.71 -17.98
C THR A 224 -11.29 6.47 -16.69
N PRO A 225 -10.59 7.59 -16.43
CA PRO A 225 -11.01 8.53 -15.39
C PRO A 225 -12.43 9.00 -15.70
N THR A 226 -13.26 9.16 -14.69
CA THR A 226 -14.65 9.53 -14.88
C THR A 226 -14.78 10.95 -15.46
N GLU A 227 -15.81 11.23 -16.29
CA GLU A 227 -15.98 12.54 -16.96
C GLU A 227 -16.21 13.69 -15.98
N THR A 228 -16.87 13.44 -14.86
CA THR A 228 -17.03 14.41 -13.77
C THR A 228 -15.67 14.84 -13.21
N GLN A 229 -14.69 13.97 -13.30
CA GLN A 229 -13.32 14.17 -12.89
C GLN A 229 -12.52 14.94 -13.95
N ARG A 230 -12.83 14.76 -15.25
CA ARG A 230 -12.25 15.57 -16.33
C ARG A 230 -12.71 17.02 -16.29
N ALA A 231 -13.94 17.29 -15.86
CA ALA A 231 -14.46 18.65 -15.74
C ALA A 231 -13.81 19.43 -14.59
N ALA A 232 -13.39 18.78 -13.51
CA ALA A 232 -12.65 19.42 -12.41
C ALA A 232 -11.20 19.80 -12.79
N TYR A 233 -10.74 19.40 -14.00
CA TYR A 233 -9.40 19.70 -14.54
C TYR A 233 -9.39 20.83 -15.59
N ARG A 234 -10.54 21.36 -15.95
CA ARG A 234 -10.65 22.52 -16.83
C ARG A 234 -10.90 23.79 -16.01
#